data_5a544c07167dfc9353b02317f1cab472
#
_entry.id   5a544c07167dfc9353b02317f1cab472
#
_cell.length_a   1.000
_cell.length_b   1.000
_cell.length_c   1.000
_cell.angle_alpha   90.00
_cell.angle_beta   90.00
_cell.angle_gamma   90.00
#
_symmetry.space_group_name_H-M   'P 1'
#
loop_
_entity.id
_entity.type
_entity.pdbx_description
1 polymer ?
#
loop_
_entity_poly.entity_id
_entity_poly.type
_entity_poly.pdbx_seq_one_letter_code
_entity_poly.pdbx_strand_id
1 'polypeptide(L)'
;MQQSSDLFFASSNNHKYQEAKKILDIFGIKLGFFKIDLEEIQSNSLKDIASKKAINAFSKLKKPLIIEDDGLFIDSLNGFPGPYSSYVFKTIGNKGILNLLKNNRHAKFISVITFYDKKTLQSFESKLDGTISKSQKGKGWGYDPIFVPKNSKKTFAEMNDKNELSHRYKALKKFSNWYLHK
;
A
#
# COMPACT_ATOMS: atom_id res chain seq x y z
N MET A 1 -19.23 -22.28 -11.97
CA MET A 1 -18.21 -22.78 -11.04
C MET A 1 -17.31 -21.61 -10.65
N GLN A 2 -17.32 -21.21 -9.37
CA GLN A 2 -16.34 -20.23 -8.87
C GLN A 2 -14.97 -20.92 -8.87
N GLN A 3 -14.07 -20.51 -9.78
CA GLN A 3 -12.68 -20.98 -9.75
C GLN A 3 -12.07 -20.53 -8.41
N SER A 4 -11.65 -21.48 -7.58
CA SER A 4 -10.99 -21.21 -6.32
C SER A 4 -9.70 -20.41 -6.60
N SER A 5 -9.55 -19.25 -5.95
CA SER A 5 -8.30 -18.52 -6.00
C SER A 5 -7.23 -19.29 -5.22
N ASP A 6 -6.05 -19.47 -5.82
CA ASP A 6 -4.91 -20.13 -5.15
C ASP A 6 -4.05 -19.14 -4.36
N LEU A 7 -4.28 -17.85 -4.53
CA LEU A 7 -3.62 -16.74 -3.86
C LEU A 7 -4.67 -15.79 -3.23
N PHE A 8 -4.41 -15.37 -2.00
CA PHE A 8 -5.32 -14.48 -1.25
C PHE A 8 -4.64 -13.18 -0.84
N PHE A 9 -5.41 -12.07 -0.91
CA PHE A 9 -5.04 -10.80 -0.30
C PHE A 9 -5.65 -10.75 1.11
N ALA A 10 -4.82 -10.74 2.14
CA ALA A 10 -5.29 -10.68 3.51
C ALA A 10 -5.22 -9.25 4.05
N SER A 11 -6.38 -8.66 4.36
CA SER A 11 -6.50 -7.27 4.84
C SER A 11 -7.91 -7.01 5.38
N SER A 12 -8.04 -6.02 6.27
CA SER A 12 -9.34 -5.43 6.62
C SER A 12 -9.77 -4.34 5.61
N ASN A 13 -8.85 -3.84 4.78
CA ASN A 13 -9.08 -2.72 3.86
C ASN A 13 -9.53 -3.19 2.47
N ASN A 14 -10.84 -3.06 2.21
CA ASN A 14 -11.41 -3.43 0.91
C ASN A 14 -10.89 -2.58 -0.26
N HIS A 15 -10.57 -1.30 -0.06
CA HIS A 15 -10.01 -0.44 -1.14
C HIS A 15 -8.66 -0.98 -1.62
N LYS A 16 -7.76 -1.36 -0.69
CA LYS A 16 -6.48 -1.99 -1.05
C LYS A 16 -6.68 -3.27 -1.84
N TYR A 17 -7.61 -4.15 -1.40
CA TYR A 17 -7.91 -5.38 -2.13
C TYR A 17 -8.42 -5.11 -3.54
N GLN A 18 -9.38 -4.20 -3.72
CA GLN A 18 -9.94 -3.90 -5.04
C GLN A 18 -8.90 -3.34 -6.01
N GLU A 19 -8.01 -2.45 -5.54
CA GLU A 19 -6.90 -1.95 -6.34
C GLU A 19 -5.90 -3.08 -6.67
N ALA A 20 -5.50 -3.89 -5.69
CA ALA A 20 -4.58 -5.01 -5.89
C ALA A 20 -5.15 -6.04 -6.87
N LYS A 21 -6.45 -6.36 -6.75
CA LYS A 21 -7.14 -7.28 -7.66
C LYS A 21 -7.09 -6.78 -9.10
N LYS A 22 -7.47 -5.51 -9.35
CA LYS A 22 -7.41 -4.91 -10.70
C LYS A 22 -6.00 -4.96 -11.29
N ILE A 23 -4.98 -4.70 -10.48
CA ILE A 23 -3.59 -4.72 -10.92
C ILE A 23 -3.15 -6.16 -11.24
N LEU A 24 -3.45 -7.13 -10.37
CA LEU A 24 -3.04 -8.52 -10.57
C LEU A 24 -3.81 -9.21 -11.72
N ASP A 25 -5.05 -8.81 -11.97
CA ASP A 25 -5.83 -9.27 -13.12
C ASP A 25 -5.11 -8.94 -14.45
N ILE A 26 -4.39 -7.80 -14.55
CA ILE A 26 -3.58 -7.43 -15.73
C ILE A 26 -2.47 -8.47 -16.01
N PHE A 27 -1.94 -9.10 -14.95
CA PHE A 27 -0.89 -10.11 -15.03
C PHE A 27 -1.45 -11.55 -15.06
N GLY A 28 -2.78 -11.71 -15.18
CA GLY A 28 -3.44 -13.03 -15.21
C GLY A 28 -3.47 -13.74 -13.84
N ILE A 29 -3.16 -13.04 -12.74
CA ILE A 29 -3.13 -13.62 -11.40
C ILE A 29 -4.49 -13.40 -10.72
N LYS A 30 -5.22 -14.49 -10.44
CA LYS A 30 -6.49 -14.45 -9.72
C LYS A 30 -6.27 -14.29 -8.24
N LEU A 31 -6.84 -13.22 -7.66
CA LEU A 31 -6.68 -12.88 -6.26
C LEU A 31 -7.99 -13.06 -5.49
N GLY A 32 -7.99 -13.93 -4.48
CA GLY A 32 -9.06 -14.05 -3.50
C GLY A 32 -8.93 -12.98 -2.40
N PHE A 33 -10.02 -12.70 -1.69
CA PHE A 33 -10.00 -11.78 -0.55
C PHE A 33 -10.17 -12.55 0.75
N PHE A 34 -9.19 -12.45 1.63
CA PHE A 34 -9.30 -12.89 3.01
C PHE A 34 -9.47 -11.65 3.90
N LYS A 35 -10.74 -11.28 4.13
CA LYS A 35 -11.05 -10.15 5.01
C LYS A 35 -10.71 -10.51 6.44
N ILE A 36 -9.68 -9.87 6.98
CA ILE A 36 -9.18 -10.11 8.33
C ILE A 36 -8.58 -8.83 8.91
N ASP A 37 -8.84 -8.61 10.19
CA ASP A 37 -8.14 -7.60 10.99
C ASP A 37 -6.96 -8.28 11.69
N LEU A 38 -5.77 -7.71 11.50
CA LEU A 38 -4.51 -8.24 11.99
C LEU A 38 -3.86 -7.22 12.92
N GLU A 39 -3.40 -7.68 14.06
CA GLU A 39 -2.58 -6.86 14.95
C GLU A 39 -1.29 -6.43 14.25
N GLU A 40 -0.96 -5.15 14.41
CA GLU A 40 0.26 -4.56 13.90
C GLU A 40 1.29 -4.45 15.01
N ILE A 41 2.49 -4.96 14.76
CA ILE A 41 3.63 -4.70 15.64
C ILE A 41 4.05 -3.23 15.50
N GLN A 42 4.56 -2.65 16.57
CA GLN A 42 5.24 -1.35 16.49
C GLN A 42 6.62 -1.55 15.88
N SER A 43 6.82 -1.00 14.68
CA SER A 43 8.10 -1.01 13.97
C SER A 43 8.21 0.18 13.03
N ASN A 44 9.41 0.66 12.80
CA ASN A 44 9.72 1.66 11.78
C ASN A 44 9.88 1.03 10.37
N SER A 45 9.81 -0.29 10.27
CA SER A 45 9.98 -1.06 9.04
C SER A 45 8.64 -1.61 8.53
N LEU A 46 8.14 -1.09 7.41
CA LEU A 46 6.96 -1.65 6.73
C LEU A 46 7.17 -3.13 6.38
N LYS A 47 8.40 -3.53 6.04
CA LYS A 47 8.73 -4.93 5.71
C LYS A 47 8.53 -5.85 6.92
N ASP A 48 8.96 -5.44 8.11
CA ASP A 48 8.82 -6.25 9.32
C ASP A 48 7.34 -6.38 9.71
N ILE A 49 6.60 -5.27 9.63
CA ILE A 49 5.15 -5.25 9.88
C ILE A 49 4.43 -6.21 8.90
N ALA A 50 4.68 -6.06 7.59
CA ALA A 50 4.06 -6.90 6.55
C ALA A 50 4.43 -8.38 6.71
N SER A 51 5.68 -8.68 7.07
CA SER A 51 6.15 -10.05 7.28
C SER A 51 5.44 -10.71 8.48
N LYS A 52 5.32 -10.00 9.59
CA LYS A 52 4.62 -10.49 10.78
C LYS A 52 3.13 -10.72 10.50
N LYS A 53 2.49 -9.77 9.82
CA LYS A 53 1.09 -9.90 9.38
C LYS A 53 0.89 -11.09 8.45
N ALA A 54 1.82 -11.34 7.50
CA ALA A 54 1.72 -12.46 6.56
C ALA A 54 1.75 -13.80 7.30
N ILE A 55 2.66 -13.96 8.28
CA ILE A 55 2.74 -15.16 9.11
C ILE A 55 1.46 -15.34 9.93
N ASN A 56 0.96 -14.28 10.56
CA ASN A 56 -0.26 -14.32 11.35
C ASN A 56 -1.50 -14.65 10.50
N ALA A 57 -1.64 -14.03 9.33
CA ALA A 57 -2.74 -14.32 8.40
C ALA A 57 -2.69 -15.78 7.90
N PHE A 58 -1.50 -16.29 7.56
CA PHE A 58 -1.32 -17.67 7.12
C PHE A 58 -1.70 -18.66 8.23
N SER A 59 -1.39 -18.38 9.48
CA SER A 59 -1.78 -19.27 10.59
C SER A 59 -3.29 -19.54 10.67
N LYS A 60 -4.10 -18.58 10.18
CA LYS A 60 -5.57 -18.64 10.14
C LYS A 60 -6.11 -19.18 8.81
N LEU A 61 -5.57 -18.72 7.69
CA LEU A 61 -6.06 -19.09 6.36
C LEU A 61 -5.54 -20.44 5.86
N LYS A 62 -4.28 -20.79 6.16
CA LYS A 62 -3.58 -21.99 5.69
C LYS A 62 -3.47 -22.11 4.16
N LYS A 63 -3.51 -21.01 3.44
CA LYS A 63 -3.35 -20.92 1.98
C LYS A 63 -2.35 -19.81 1.63
N PRO A 64 -1.69 -19.90 0.45
CA PRO A 64 -0.81 -18.84 -0.01
C PRO A 64 -1.49 -17.48 -0.01
N LEU A 65 -0.79 -16.47 0.48
CA LEU A 65 -1.34 -15.14 0.60
C LEU A 65 -0.30 -14.05 0.38
N ILE A 66 -0.81 -12.85 0.10
CA ILE A 66 -0.05 -11.61 0.14
C ILE A 66 -0.66 -10.65 1.16
N ILE A 67 0.23 -9.88 1.80
CA ILE A 67 -0.09 -8.73 2.64
C ILE A 67 0.47 -7.48 1.96
N GLU A 68 -0.20 -6.36 2.11
CA GLU A 68 0.35 -5.05 1.82
C GLU A 68 0.41 -4.18 3.06
N ASP A 69 1.60 -3.64 3.33
CA ASP A 69 1.76 -2.47 4.17
C ASP A 69 2.31 -1.31 3.34
N ASP A 70 1.74 -0.12 3.55
CA ASP A 70 2.13 1.10 2.86
C ASP A 70 2.14 2.29 3.82
N GLY A 71 2.93 3.29 3.48
CA GLY A 71 3.02 4.50 4.26
C GLY A 71 3.43 5.71 3.44
N LEU A 72 2.95 6.88 3.90
CA LEU A 72 3.38 8.19 3.45
C LEU A 72 4.52 8.67 4.33
N PHE A 73 5.67 8.98 3.73
CA PHE A 73 6.85 9.48 4.43
C PHE A 73 7.11 10.91 3.98
N ILE A 74 7.16 11.87 4.92
CA ILE A 74 7.33 13.30 4.65
C ILE A 74 8.69 13.74 5.21
N ASP A 75 9.56 14.26 4.35
CA ASP A 75 10.94 14.54 4.72
C ASP A 75 11.07 15.59 5.83
N SER A 76 10.28 16.69 5.78
CA SER A 76 10.30 17.73 6.82
C SER A 76 9.74 17.29 8.17
N LEU A 77 9.10 16.12 8.23
CA LEU A 77 8.60 15.50 9.44
C LEU A 77 9.40 14.24 9.82
N ASN A 78 10.66 14.13 9.38
CA ASN A 78 11.54 12.99 9.64
C ASN A 78 10.93 11.64 9.28
N GLY A 79 10.15 11.61 8.18
CA GLY A 79 9.47 10.40 7.70
C GLY A 79 8.08 10.16 8.32
N PHE A 80 7.62 11.00 9.28
CA PHE A 80 6.24 10.89 9.78
C PHE A 80 5.23 11.18 8.64
N PRO A 81 4.09 10.50 8.53
CA PRO A 81 3.59 9.45 9.44
C PRO A 81 4.23 8.05 9.24
N GLY A 82 4.88 7.77 8.12
CA GLY A 82 5.55 6.49 7.88
C GLY A 82 4.64 5.27 8.07
N PRO A 83 5.06 4.27 8.82
CA PRO A 83 4.26 3.07 9.10
C PRO A 83 2.93 3.37 9.80
N TYR A 84 2.83 4.51 10.51
CA TYR A 84 1.62 4.93 11.21
C TYR A 84 0.61 5.67 10.32
N SER A 85 0.76 5.63 8.99
CA SER A 85 -0.06 6.36 8.03
C SER A 85 -1.56 6.15 8.22
N SER A 86 -1.99 4.92 8.45
CA SER A 86 -3.41 4.61 8.68
C SER A 86 -3.95 5.22 9.97
N TYR A 87 -3.18 5.15 11.05
CA TYR A 87 -3.55 5.73 12.35
C TYR A 87 -3.64 7.26 12.25
N VAL A 88 -2.61 7.89 11.67
CA VAL A 88 -2.57 9.35 11.51
C VAL A 88 -3.69 9.86 10.60
N PHE A 89 -4.01 9.12 9.54
CA PHE A 89 -5.13 9.47 8.68
C PHE A 89 -6.47 9.45 9.45
N LYS A 90 -6.69 8.44 10.28
CA LYS A 90 -7.92 8.31 11.08
C LYS A 90 -8.04 9.35 12.20
N THR A 91 -6.92 9.88 12.70
CA THR A 91 -6.89 10.85 13.82
C THR A 91 -6.90 12.29 13.36
N ILE A 92 -5.91 12.72 12.58
CA ILE A 92 -5.78 14.13 12.14
C ILE A 92 -6.09 14.33 10.66
N GLY A 93 -6.10 13.26 9.87
CA GLY A 93 -6.44 13.28 8.45
C GLY A 93 -5.54 14.18 7.59
N ASN A 94 -5.98 14.43 6.37
CA ASN A 94 -5.26 15.29 5.43
C ASN A 94 -5.10 16.72 5.95
N LYS A 95 -6.12 17.27 6.61
CA LYS A 95 -6.07 18.63 7.19
C LYS A 95 -4.97 18.76 8.23
N GLY A 96 -4.83 17.76 9.11
CA GLY A 96 -3.77 17.75 10.12
C GLY A 96 -2.37 17.70 9.48
N ILE A 97 -2.16 16.83 8.50
CA ILE A 97 -0.89 16.78 7.75
C ILE A 97 -0.59 18.13 7.08
N LEU A 98 -1.56 18.75 6.41
CA LEU A 98 -1.37 20.05 5.76
C LEU A 98 -0.96 21.15 6.75
N ASN A 99 -1.54 21.15 7.95
CA ASN A 99 -1.24 22.12 9.01
C ASN A 99 0.17 21.96 9.62
N LEU A 100 0.73 20.73 9.62
CA LEU A 100 2.08 20.47 10.10
C LEU A 100 3.16 20.96 9.13
N LEU A 101 2.82 21.17 7.85
CA LEU A 101 3.79 21.45 6.80
C LEU A 101 3.92 22.93 6.51
N LYS A 102 5.17 23.42 6.54
CA LYS A 102 5.55 24.79 6.14
C LYS A 102 6.07 24.79 4.69
N ASN A 103 7.37 24.92 4.50
CA ASN A 103 7.99 25.13 3.20
C ASN A 103 8.38 23.83 2.48
N ASN A 104 9.13 22.95 3.15
CA ASN A 104 9.54 21.68 2.57
C ASN A 104 8.38 20.68 2.62
N ARG A 105 7.90 20.29 1.45
CA ARG A 105 6.74 19.40 1.28
C ARG A 105 7.12 18.11 0.54
N HIS A 106 8.41 17.81 0.41
CA HIS A 106 8.87 16.56 -0.20
C HIS A 106 8.38 15.37 0.59
N ALA A 107 7.86 14.39 -0.14
CA ALA A 107 7.28 13.19 0.43
C ALA A 107 7.44 12.02 -0.52
N LYS A 108 7.31 10.81 0.01
CA LYS A 108 7.27 9.58 -0.78
C LYS A 108 6.22 8.63 -0.21
N PHE A 109 5.57 7.89 -1.08
CA PHE A 109 4.88 6.68 -0.71
C PHE A 109 5.80 5.48 -0.83
N ILE A 110 5.71 4.58 0.14
CA ILE A 110 6.36 3.27 0.09
C ILE A 110 5.26 2.21 0.26
N SER A 111 5.30 1.16 -0.58
CA SER A 111 4.47 -0.04 -0.42
C SER A 111 5.36 -1.26 -0.38
N VAL A 112 5.06 -2.17 0.53
CA VAL A 112 5.69 -3.48 0.68
C VAL A 112 4.61 -4.53 0.49
N ILE A 113 4.75 -5.36 -0.54
CA ILE A 113 3.95 -6.57 -0.74
C ILE A 113 4.74 -7.75 -0.19
N THR A 114 4.19 -8.47 0.76
CA THR A 114 4.83 -9.66 1.31
C THR A 114 4.00 -10.89 1.01
N PHE A 115 4.60 -11.83 0.28
CA PHE A 115 4.06 -13.15 0.00
C PHE A 115 4.46 -14.15 1.09
N TYR A 116 3.53 -15.04 1.46
CA TYR A 116 3.82 -16.16 2.33
C TYR A 116 2.97 -17.39 1.99
N ASP A 117 3.63 -18.59 1.90
CA ASP A 117 3.00 -19.88 1.61
C ASP A 117 3.44 -20.99 2.58
N LYS A 118 3.97 -20.66 3.76
CA LYS A 118 4.62 -21.50 4.75
C LYS A 118 6.09 -21.84 4.44
N LYS A 119 6.47 -22.03 3.16
CA LYS A 119 7.85 -22.36 2.75
C LYS A 119 8.63 -21.09 2.40
N THR A 120 7.98 -20.13 1.78
CA THR A 120 8.60 -18.93 1.23
C THR A 120 7.99 -17.70 1.87
N LEU A 121 8.83 -16.83 2.44
CA LEU A 121 8.50 -15.49 2.89
C LEU A 121 9.29 -14.49 2.03
N GLN A 122 8.63 -13.80 1.12
CA GLN A 122 9.29 -12.90 0.18
C GLN A 122 8.60 -11.55 0.12
N SER A 123 9.37 -10.47 0.23
CA SER A 123 8.83 -9.09 0.20
C SER A 123 9.33 -8.33 -1.03
N PHE A 124 8.43 -7.47 -1.55
CA PHE A 124 8.64 -6.64 -2.73
C PHE A 124 8.31 -5.20 -2.37
N GLU A 125 9.35 -4.38 -2.23
CA GLU A 125 9.20 -2.97 -1.90
C GLU A 125 9.21 -2.12 -3.16
N SER A 126 8.41 -1.07 -3.15
CA SER A 126 8.46 0.02 -4.12
C SER A 126 8.21 1.35 -3.46
N LYS A 127 8.83 2.39 -3.99
CA LYS A 127 8.64 3.78 -3.59
C LYS A 127 8.21 4.64 -4.77
N LEU A 128 7.49 5.70 -4.46
CA LEU A 128 7.13 6.76 -5.38
C LEU A 128 7.39 8.10 -4.72
N ASP A 129 8.34 8.84 -5.25
CA ASP A 129 8.65 10.20 -4.79
C ASP A 129 7.59 11.20 -5.27
N GLY A 130 7.39 12.26 -4.51
CA GLY A 130 6.43 13.31 -4.80
C GLY A 130 6.49 14.45 -3.81
N THR A 131 5.40 15.19 -3.71
CA THR A 131 5.25 16.31 -2.78
C THR A 131 3.84 16.34 -2.20
N ILE A 132 3.68 16.97 -1.04
CA ILE A 132 2.36 17.26 -0.47
C ILE A 132 1.87 18.60 -1.02
N SER A 133 0.68 18.64 -1.60
CA SER A 133 0.01 19.84 -2.09
C SER A 133 -0.25 20.85 -0.96
N LYS A 134 -0.52 22.12 -1.31
CA LYS A 134 -0.88 23.16 -0.33
C LYS A 134 -2.30 22.99 0.21
N SER A 135 -3.18 22.32 -0.53
CA SER A 135 -4.59 22.07 -0.17
C SER A 135 -5.04 20.73 -0.71
N GLN A 136 -6.14 20.21 -0.18
CA GLN A 136 -6.79 19.01 -0.73
C GLN A 136 -7.38 19.32 -2.11
N LYS A 137 -7.18 18.40 -3.08
CA LYS A 137 -7.70 18.50 -4.45
C LYS A 137 -8.20 17.13 -4.90
N GLY A 138 -9.30 17.16 -5.66
CA GLY A 138 -9.95 15.95 -6.16
C GLY A 138 -10.69 15.16 -5.07
N LYS A 139 -11.28 14.03 -5.48
CA LYS A 139 -11.98 13.07 -4.60
C LYS A 139 -11.21 11.75 -4.64
N GLY A 140 -10.75 11.30 -3.49
CA GLY A 140 -9.98 10.05 -3.36
C GLY A 140 -9.95 9.57 -1.92
N TRP A 141 -9.42 8.39 -1.69
CA TRP A 141 -9.26 7.85 -0.34
C TRP A 141 -7.85 8.10 0.20
N GLY A 142 -7.71 8.07 1.53
CA GLY A 142 -6.42 8.24 2.17
C GLY A 142 -5.77 9.60 1.86
N TYR A 143 -4.50 9.56 1.52
CA TYR A 143 -3.71 10.74 1.22
C TYR A 143 -3.71 11.15 -0.26
N ASP A 144 -4.47 10.47 -1.11
CA ASP A 144 -4.59 10.80 -2.55
C ASP A 144 -4.91 12.28 -2.82
N PRO A 145 -5.80 12.94 -2.03
CA PRO A 145 -6.13 14.36 -2.25
C PRO A 145 -4.99 15.33 -1.98
N ILE A 146 -3.92 14.91 -1.34
CA ILE A 146 -2.79 15.78 -0.98
C ILE A 146 -1.44 15.35 -1.57
N PHE A 147 -1.31 14.14 -2.10
CA PHE A 147 -0.06 13.65 -2.66
C PHE A 147 0.03 13.92 -4.17
N VAL A 148 1.06 14.66 -4.59
CA VAL A 148 1.40 14.98 -5.98
C VAL A 148 2.63 14.16 -6.37
N PRO A 149 2.52 13.18 -7.27
CA PRO A 149 3.66 12.39 -7.73
C PRO A 149 4.72 13.25 -8.41
N LYS A 150 5.99 12.83 -8.34
CA LYS A 150 7.09 13.45 -9.08
C LYS A 150 6.72 13.53 -10.58
N ASN A 151 7.05 14.65 -11.21
CA ASN A 151 6.73 14.99 -12.60
C ASN A 151 5.23 15.18 -12.89
N SER A 152 4.39 15.37 -11.87
CA SER A 152 2.98 15.73 -12.01
C SER A 152 2.70 17.10 -11.39
N LYS A 153 1.63 17.76 -11.86
CA LYS A 153 1.01 18.93 -11.22
C LYS A 153 -0.32 18.61 -10.56
N LYS A 154 -0.79 17.35 -10.72
CA LYS A 154 -2.06 16.85 -10.19
C LYS A 154 -1.82 15.95 -8.99
N THR A 155 -2.71 16.00 -8.01
CA THR A 155 -2.75 15.01 -6.93
C THR A 155 -3.20 13.66 -7.46
N PHE A 156 -2.94 12.59 -6.73
CA PHE A 156 -3.47 11.25 -7.09
C PHE A 156 -4.99 11.26 -7.25
N ALA A 157 -5.71 12.04 -6.43
CA ALA A 157 -7.16 12.15 -6.51
C ALA A 157 -7.67 12.89 -7.76
N GLU A 158 -6.81 13.65 -8.44
CA GLU A 158 -7.13 14.35 -9.71
C GLU A 158 -6.71 13.53 -10.95
N MET A 159 -6.09 12.35 -10.77
CA MET A 159 -5.60 11.51 -11.87
C MET A 159 -6.61 10.40 -12.18
N ASN A 160 -6.89 10.20 -13.48
CA ASN A 160 -7.72 9.09 -13.95
C ASN A 160 -6.99 7.74 -13.88
N ASP A 161 -5.68 7.74 -14.18
CA ASP A 161 -4.84 6.55 -14.31
C ASP A 161 -3.72 6.49 -13.25
N LYS A 162 -4.06 6.77 -11.98
CA LYS A 162 -3.07 6.72 -10.90
C LYS A 162 -2.45 5.32 -10.72
N ASN A 163 -3.18 4.27 -11.12
CA ASN A 163 -2.79 2.89 -10.82
C ASN A 163 -1.43 2.52 -11.41
N GLU A 164 -1.14 2.85 -12.67
CA GLU A 164 0.14 2.49 -13.31
C GLU A 164 1.36 3.24 -12.73
N LEU A 165 1.15 4.40 -12.13
CA LEU A 165 2.21 5.21 -11.52
C LEU A 165 2.41 4.90 -10.04
N SER A 166 1.43 4.27 -9.39
CA SER A 166 1.40 4.15 -7.95
C SER A 166 2.50 3.25 -7.38
N HIS A 167 2.88 3.53 -6.13
CA HIS A 167 3.77 2.68 -5.33
C HIS A 167 3.23 1.24 -5.24
N ARG A 168 1.90 1.08 -5.07
CA ARG A 168 1.23 -0.23 -5.04
C ARG A 168 1.40 -0.99 -6.36
N TYR A 169 1.13 -0.35 -7.50
CA TYR A 169 1.32 -0.98 -8.80
C TYR A 169 2.75 -1.47 -9.00
N LYS A 170 3.74 -0.63 -8.70
CA LYS A 170 5.15 -1.00 -8.86
C LYS A 170 5.55 -2.16 -7.95
N ALA A 171 5.05 -2.23 -6.71
CA ALA A 171 5.33 -3.33 -5.79
C ALA A 171 4.65 -4.63 -6.27
N LEU A 172 3.37 -4.55 -6.67
CA LEU A 172 2.63 -5.70 -7.22
C LEU A 172 3.22 -6.19 -8.54
N LYS A 173 3.71 -5.32 -9.42
CA LYS A 173 4.42 -5.71 -10.65
C LYS A 173 5.69 -6.51 -10.34
N LYS A 174 6.48 -6.09 -9.34
CA LYS A 174 7.65 -6.86 -8.88
C LYS A 174 7.23 -8.24 -8.35
N PHE A 175 6.17 -8.27 -7.54
CA PHE A 175 5.60 -9.51 -7.04
C PHE A 175 5.13 -10.42 -8.20
N SER A 176 4.36 -9.90 -9.15
CA SER A 176 3.81 -10.66 -10.28
C SER A 176 4.91 -11.30 -11.11
N ASN A 177 5.95 -10.53 -11.44
CA ASN A 177 7.09 -11.05 -12.20
C ASN A 177 7.78 -12.22 -11.48
N TRP A 178 7.95 -12.13 -10.17
CA TRP A 178 8.52 -13.21 -9.39
C TRP A 178 7.57 -14.40 -9.26
N TYR A 179 6.27 -14.15 -9.00
CA TYR A 179 5.27 -15.18 -8.75
C TYR A 179 5.01 -16.06 -9.97
N LEU A 180 5.04 -15.50 -11.17
CA LEU A 180 4.85 -16.22 -12.42
C LEU A 180 6.05 -17.09 -12.85
N HIS A 181 7.22 -16.87 -12.22
CA HIS A 181 8.44 -17.64 -12.51
C HIS A 181 8.92 -18.46 -11.28
N LYS A 182 8.09 -18.54 -10.25
CA LYS A 182 8.31 -19.35 -9.06
C LYS A 182 8.00 -20.83 -9.34
#